data_c26d8a7483369872166d1e59d5afa39a
#
_entry.id   c26d8a7483369872166d1e59d5afa39a
#
_cell.length_a   1.000
_cell.length_b   1.000
_cell.length_c   1.000
_cell.angle_alpha   90.00
_cell.angle_beta   90.00
_cell.angle_gamma   90.00
#
_symmetry.space_group_name_H-M   'P 1'
#
loop_
_entity.id
_entity.type
_entity.pdbx_description
1 polymer ?
#
loop_
_entity_poly.entity_id
_entity_poly.type
_entity_poly.pdbx_seq_one_letter_code
_entity_poly.pdbx_strand_id
1 'polypeptide(L)'
;GEDGKVDATTVKELTNSTTAGIGELANVAFMAWRAENDEMHQRMGELRSSTGEAGIWARMKRGESESGDLNIKNQYSTYQLGYDEKVGDSNWYLGGAISRTEGKSSFGNGSGENQSTGFTVYGTYVGEDGQYVDLSAKYARLDNEFDVFGRDGIESTGDYRNNGYAFSAEYGKRIEAGNEFWVEPQVQLTYGHLSSADYTTSRGIKAAQDAMNSIVGRVGFAAGKDIGAGNVYVKASYLYDFDGDTSVTMNDGVNSRTYEQDLGGGWFEFGIGTNINLSETSH
;
A
#
# COMPACT_ATOMS: atom_id res chain seq x y z
N GLY A 1 22.15 32.39 -26.42
CA GLY A 1 23.51 32.49 -26.04
C GLY A 1 24.42 31.74 -26.96
N GLU A 2 25.26 32.40 -27.63
CA GLU A 2 26.10 31.87 -28.70
C GLU A 2 27.41 31.22 -28.20
N ASP A 3 27.64 31.11 -26.91
CA ASP A 3 28.94 30.64 -26.39
C ASP A 3 28.92 29.33 -25.61
N GLY A 4 27.84 28.54 -25.62
CA GLY A 4 27.79 27.26 -24.90
C GLY A 4 28.03 27.37 -23.40
N LYS A 5 28.02 28.54 -22.82
CA LYS A 5 28.09 28.75 -21.38
C LYS A 5 26.72 28.63 -20.78
N VAL A 6 26.50 27.53 -20.07
CA VAL A 6 25.31 27.34 -19.26
C VAL A 6 25.38 28.36 -18.11
N ASP A 7 24.41 29.25 -18.06
CA ASP A 7 24.25 30.22 -17.00
C ASP A 7 24.11 29.53 -15.63
N ALA A 8 24.76 30.06 -14.60
CA ALA A 8 24.68 29.55 -13.24
C ALA A 8 23.25 29.50 -12.69
N THR A 9 22.36 30.37 -13.17
CA THR A 9 20.94 30.37 -12.83
C THR A 9 20.24 29.16 -13.46
N THR A 10 20.51 28.86 -14.73
CA THR A 10 19.96 27.71 -15.42
C THR A 10 20.40 26.40 -14.75
N VAL A 11 21.67 26.27 -14.39
CA VAL A 11 22.19 25.11 -13.67
C VAL A 11 21.47 24.93 -12.33
N LYS A 12 21.27 26.03 -11.60
CA LYS A 12 20.56 25.99 -10.31
C LYS A 12 19.10 25.58 -10.47
N GLU A 13 18.42 26.06 -11.49
CA GLU A 13 17.03 25.67 -11.78
C GLU A 13 16.91 24.19 -12.18
N LEU A 14 17.81 23.70 -13.00
CA LEU A 14 17.85 22.29 -13.40
C LEU A 14 18.10 21.37 -12.21
N THR A 15 19.04 21.71 -11.35
CA THR A 15 19.32 20.98 -10.12
C THR A 15 18.11 20.99 -9.19
N ASN A 16 17.41 22.11 -9.04
CA ASN A 16 16.20 22.21 -8.23
C ASN A 16 15.06 21.33 -8.75
N SER A 17 14.90 21.22 -10.07
CA SER A 17 13.89 20.33 -10.66
C SER A 17 14.14 18.85 -10.35
N THR A 18 15.39 18.42 -10.46
CA THR A 18 15.79 17.04 -10.10
C THR A 18 15.61 16.77 -8.62
N THR A 19 16.03 17.68 -7.75
CA THR A 19 15.90 17.52 -6.29
C THR A 19 14.44 17.52 -5.85
N ALA A 20 13.58 18.31 -6.48
CA ALA A 20 12.14 18.26 -6.23
C ALA A 20 11.53 16.89 -6.57
N GLY A 21 11.93 16.31 -7.70
CA GLY A 21 11.51 14.96 -8.08
C GLY A 21 11.99 13.90 -7.08
N ILE A 22 13.22 13.98 -6.62
CA ILE A 22 13.75 13.10 -5.56
C ILE A 22 12.96 13.29 -4.25
N GLY A 23 12.58 14.53 -3.93
CA GLY A 23 11.74 14.84 -2.76
C GLY A 23 10.39 14.13 -2.81
N GLU A 24 9.80 13.97 -3.99
CA GLU A 24 8.53 13.25 -4.16
C GLU A 24 8.64 11.73 -3.98
N LEU A 25 9.84 11.14 -4.07
CA LEU A 25 10.01 9.69 -3.90
C LEU A 25 9.61 9.20 -2.52
N ALA A 26 9.86 9.99 -1.48
CA ALA A 26 9.39 9.69 -0.13
C ALA A 26 7.86 9.60 -0.10
N ASN A 27 7.18 10.52 -0.78
CA ASN A 27 5.72 10.54 -0.87
C ASN A 27 5.19 9.30 -1.61
N VAL A 28 5.84 8.92 -2.70
CA VAL A 28 5.50 7.73 -3.48
C VAL A 28 5.63 6.45 -2.65
N ALA A 29 6.75 6.28 -1.95
CA ALA A 29 6.98 5.12 -1.08
C ALA A 29 5.93 5.05 0.04
N PHE A 30 5.60 6.17 0.64
CA PHE A 30 4.62 6.25 1.71
C PHE A 30 3.20 5.94 1.21
N MET A 31 2.81 6.45 0.05
CA MET A 31 1.52 6.13 -0.57
C MET A 31 1.40 4.65 -0.91
N ALA A 32 2.46 4.05 -1.47
CA ALA A 32 2.51 2.63 -1.77
C ALA A 32 2.37 1.78 -0.51
N TRP A 33 3.05 2.16 0.57
CA TRP A 33 2.96 1.48 1.86
C TRP A 33 1.54 1.56 2.44
N ARG A 34 0.92 2.72 2.42
CA ARG A 34 -0.47 2.88 2.89
C ARG A 34 -1.45 2.02 2.10
N ALA A 35 -1.31 1.99 0.78
CA ALA A 35 -2.14 1.17 -0.10
C ALA A 35 -1.96 -0.32 0.19
N GLU A 36 -0.73 -0.77 0.43
CA GLU A 36 -0.44 -2.16 0.78
C GLU A 36 -1.08 -2.58 2.10
N ASN A 37 -1.12 -1.69 3.09
CA ASN A 37 -1.70 -1.99 4.39
C ASN A 37 -3.23 -2.19 4.36
N ASP A 38 -3.88 -1.81 3.29
CA ASP A 38 -5.32 -1.99 3.09
C ASP A 38 -5.70 -3.40 2.59
N GLU A 39 -4.76 -4.31 2.51
CA GLU A 39 -4.92 -5.56 1.76
C GLU A 39 -5.51 -6.76 2.52
N MET A 40 -5.59 -6.73 3.84
CA MET A 40 -5.94 -7.95 4.61
C MET A 40 -7.44 -8.20 4.79
N HIS A 41 -8.30 -7.33 4.28
CA HIS A 41 -9.68 -7.22 4.76
C HIS A 41 -10.71 -8.15 4.12
N GLN A 42 -10.34 -8.89 3.12
CA GLN A 42 -11.31 -9.65 2.32
C GLN A 42 -11.41 -11.13 2.71
N ARG A 43 -10.55 -11.59 3.63
CA ARG A 43 -10.55 -12.99 4.08
C ARG A 43 -11.88 -13.40 4.72
N MET A 44 -12.61 -12.47 5.30
CA MET A 44 -13.88 -12.69 5.97
C MET A 44 -14.96 -13.31 5.12
N GLY A 45 -15.06 -12.92 3.88
CA GLY A 45 -16.07 -13.47 2.96
C GLY A 45 -15.92 -14.97 2.79
N GLU A 46 -14.69 -15.46 2.76
CA GLU A 46 -14.40 -16.89 2.62
C GLU A 46 -14.67 -17.69 3.89
N LEU A 47 -14.29 -17.13 5.05
CA LEU A 47 -14.52 -17.80 6.34
C LEU A 47 -16.01 -18.03 6.61
N ARG A 48 -16.87 -17.16 6.14
CA ARG A 48 -18.32 -17.30 6.30
C ARG A 48 -18.90 -18.41 5.43
N SER A 49 -18.32 -18.64 4.27
CA SER A 49 -18.74 -19.71 3.36
C SER A 49 -18.04 -21.04 3.65
N SER A 50 -16.99 -21.03 4.46
CA SER A 50 -16.25 -22.22 4.85
C SER A 50 -16.88 -22.86 6.08
N THR A 51 -17.12 -24.15 6.01
CA THR A 51 -17.54 -24.98 7.15
C THR A 51 -16.36 -25.66 7.84
N GLY A 52 -15.14 -25.48 7.31
CA GLY A 52 -13.91 -26.08 7.83
C GLY A 52 -13.32 -25.32 9.01
N GLU A 53 -12.58 -26.03 9.88
CA GLU A 53 -11.89 -25.47 11.03
C GLU A 53 -10.51 -24.91 10.69
N ALA A 54 -9.98 -25.27 9.52
CA ALA A 54 -8.70 -24.85 9.00
C ALA A 54 -8.75 -24.72 7.49
N GLY A 55 -7.97 -23.81 6.93
CA GLY A 55 -7.95 -23.62 5.50
C GLY A 55 -6.77 -22.86 4.95
N ILE A 56 -6.38 -23.24 3.74
CA ILE A 56 -5.43 -22.51 2.89
C ILE A 56 -6.24 -21.64 1.93
N TRP A 57 -5.84 -20.40 1.78
CA TRP A 57 -6.49 -19.45 0.88
C TRP A 57 -5.47 -18.68 0.07
N ALA A 58 -5.89 -18.20 -1.09
CA ALA A 58 -5.13 -17.28 -1.92
C ALA A 58 -5.99 -16.09 -2.30
N ARG A 59 -5.34 -14.95 -2.48
CA ARG A 59 -6.01 -13.73 -2.94
C ARG A 59 -5.15 -12.99 -3.94
N MET A 60 -5.80 -12.43 -4.94
CA MET A 60 -5.22 -11.50 -5.88
C MET A 60 -6.06 -10.23 -5.93
N LYS A 61 -5.41 -9.09 -5.85
CA LYS A 61 -6.05 -7.78 -5.91
C LYS A 61 -5.28 -6.85 -6.82
N ARG A 62 -6.00 -6.05 -7.59
CA ARG A 62 -5.50 -4.88 -8.29
C ARG A 62 -6.15 -3.64 -7.74
N GLY A 63 -5.35 -2.61 -7.52
CA GLY A 63 -5.83 -1.35 -7.02
C GLY A 63 -5.09 -0.16 -7.60
N GLU A 64 -5.69 1.00 -7.40
CA GLU A 64 -5.15 2.29 -7.78
C GLU A 64 -5.37 3.26 -6.64
N SER A 65 -4.33 4.05 -6.33
CA SER A 65 -4.35 5.10 -5.34
C SER A 65 -3.86 6.39 -5.98
N GLU A 66 -4.59 7.47 -5.80
CA GLU A 66 -4.27 8.78 -6.34
C GLU A 66 -4.24 9.82 -5.23
N SER A 67 -3.23 10.70 -5.28
CA SER A 67 -3.22 11.94 -4.53
C SER A 67 -3.50 13.09 -5.48
N GLY A 68 -4.70 13.69 -5.39
CA GLY A 68 -5.10 14.81 -6.23
C GLY A 68 -4.22 16.05 -6.07
N ASP A 69 -3.81 16.34 -4.85
CA ASP A 69 -3.03 17.53 -4.53
C ASP A 69 -1.56 17.43 -4.99
N LEU A 70 -0.99 16.23 -4.98
CA LEU A 70 0.40 15.98 -5.35
C LEU A 70 0.57 15.46 -6.78
N ASN A 71 -0.54 15.16 -7.46
CA ASN A 71 -0.53 14.55 -8.79
C ASN A 71 0.31 13.26 -8.86
N ILE A 72 0.20 12.44 -7.83
CA ILE A 72 0.86 11.13 -7.73
C ILE A 72 -0.19 10.06 -7.97
N LYS A 73 0.13 9.10 -8.83
CA LYS A 73 -0.70 7.94 -9.12
C LYS A 73 0.11 6.67 -8.86
N ASN A 74 -0.48 5.75 -8.13
CA ASN A 74 0.09 4.43 -7.86
C ASN A 74 -0.88 3.35 -8.29
N GLN A 75 -0.44 2.45 -9.17
CA GLN A 75 -1.17 1.25 -9.58
C GLN A 75 -0.44 0.04 -9.03
N TYR A 76 -1.16 -0.87 -8.40
CA TYR A 76 -0.54 -2.02 -7.75
C TYR A 76 -1.34 -3.31 -7.92
N SER A 77 -0.62 -4.42 -7.84
CA SER A 77 -1.17 -5.77 -7.78
C SER A 77 -0.61 -6.48 -6.56
N THR A 78 -1.48 -7.12 -5.79
CA THR A 78 -1.10 -7.88 -4.60
C THR A 78 -1.54 -9.32 -4.75
N TYR A 79 -0.63 -10.22 -4.39
CA TYR A 79 -0.84 -11.67 -4.34
C TYR A 79 -0.59 -12.13 -2.91
N GLN A 80 -1.54 -12.85 -2.34
CA GLN A 80 -1.43 -13.36 -0.98
C GLN A 80 -1.76 -14.84 -0.93
N LEU A 81 -1.04 -15.53 -0.07
CA LEU A 81 -1.27 -16.93 0.30
C LEU A 81 -1.28 -17.03 1.82
N GLY A 82 -2.32 -17.60 2.36
CA GLY A 82 -2.49 -17.68 3.80
C GLY A 82 -3.08 -19.01 4.27
N TYR A 83 -2.96 -19.19 5.57
CA TYR A 83 -3.52 -20.32 6.29
C TYR A 83 -4.08 -19.84 7.62
N ASP A 84 -5.25 -20.36 7.98
CA ASP A 84 -5.86 -20.09 9.28
C ASP A 84 -6.57 -21.32 9.86
N GLU A 85 -6.72 -21.30 11.17
CA GLU A 85 -7.41 -22.32 11.95
C GLU A 85 -8.39 -21.67 12.92
N LYS A 86 -9.52 -22.32 13.10
CA LYS A 86 -10.47 -21.96 14.14
C LYS A 86 -9.88 -22.26 15.53
N VAL A 87 -10.06 -21.33 16.44
CA VAL A 87 -9.60 -21.46 17.83
C VAL A 87 -10.68 -22.20 18.63
N GLY A 88 -10.51 -23.50 18.83
CA GLY A 88 -11.46 -24.33 19.57
C GLY A 88 -12.87 -24.27 18.99
N ASP A 89 -13.86 -24.11 19.87
CA ASP A 89 -15.26 -23.94 19.47
C ASP A 89 -15.69 -22.46 19.36
N SER A 90 -14.72 -21.54 19.41
CA SER A 90 -14.98 -20.11 19.32
C SER A 90 -15.28 -19.66 17.90
N ASN A 91 -15.72 -18.41 17.74
CA ASN A 91 -15.89 -17.76 16.44
C ASN A 91 -14.61 -17.07 15.96
N TRP A 92 -13.49 -17.32 16.61
CA TRP A 92 -12.19 -16.77 16.23
C TRP A 92 -11.39 -17.73 15.38
N TYR A 93 -10.71 -17.16 14.40
CA TYR A 93 -9.71 -17.82 13.56
C TYR A 93 -8.38 -17.12 13.74
N LEU A 94 -7.29 -17.88 13.83
CA LEU A 94 -5.92 -17.36 13.85
C LEU A 94 -5.19 -17.86 12.61
N GLY A 95 -4.42 -16.98 11.99
CA GLY A 95 -3.72 -17.33 10.79
C GLY A 95 -2.51 -16.48 10.49
N GLY A 96 -1.84 -16.85 9.42
CA GLY A 96 -0.73 -16.14 8.85
C GLY A 96 -0.81 -16.14 7.33
N ALA A 97 -0.20 -15.14 6.72
CA ALA A 97 -0.16 -14.99 5.28
C ALA A 97 1.17 -14.40 4.83
N ILE A 98 1.59 -14.80 3.65
CA ILE A 98 2.67 -14.17 2.90
C ILE A 98 2.08 -13.38 1.75
N SER A 99 2.73 -12.26 1.41
CA SER A 99 2.25 -11.38 0.34
C SER A 99 3.36 -10.86 -0.53
N ARG A 100 3.03 -10.62 -1.78
CA ARG A 100 3.85 -9.94 -2.76
C ARG A 100 3.03 -8.83 -3.39
N THR A 101 3.52 -7.60 -3.31
CA THR A 101 2.91 -6.45 -3.98
C THR A 101 3.86 -5.91 -5.02
N GLU A 102 3.36 -5.63 -6.21
CA GLU A 102 4.08 -4.99 -7.30
C GLU A 102 3.33 -3.74 -7.69
N GLY A 103 4.01 -2.59 -7.71
CA GLY A 103 3.40 -1.31 -8.01
C GLY A 103 4.20 -0.49 -8.99
N LYS A 104 3.48 0.37 -9.70
CA LYS A 104 4.03 1.39 -10.60
C LYS A 104 3.46 2.74 -10.21
N SER A 105 4.33 3.71 -10.06
CA SER A 105 3.96 5.06 -9.68
C SER A 105 4.39 6.05 -10.75
N SER A 106 3.57 7.07 -10.97
CA SER A 106 3.90 8.23 -11.79
C SER A 106 3.68 9.51 -11.00
N PHE A 107 4.56 10.44 -11.17
CA PHE A 107 4.52 11.74 -10.53
C PHE A 107 5.17 12.78 -11.45
N GLY A 108 4.96 14.05 -11.22
CA GLY A 108 5.32 15.18 -12.06
C GLY A 108 6.44 14.96 -13.09
N ASN A 109 7.68 14.80 -12.64
CA ASN A 109 8.85 14.60 -13.50
C ASN A 109 9.52 13.23 -13.32
N GLY A 110 8.77 12.23 -12.92
CA GLY A 110 9.36 10.91 -12.70
C GLY A 110 8.37 9.77 -12.64
N SER A 111 8.94 8.59 -12.52
CA SER A 111 8.21 7.34 -12.33
C SER A 111 8.97 6.42 -11.37
N GLY A 112 8.27 5.47 -10.80
CA GLY A 112 8.86 4.48 -9.92
C GLY A 112 8.19 3.12 -10.06
N GLU A 113 8.96 2.10 -9.69
CA GLU A 113 8.47 0.75 -9.49
C GLU A 113 8.78 0.33 -8.06
N ASN A 114 7.84 -0.31 -7.43
CA ASN A 114 8.01 -0.82 -6.09
C ASN A 114 7.58 -2.28 -6.00
N GLN A 115 8.30 -3.02 -5.18
CA GLN A 115 8.01 -4.42 -4.88
C GLN A 115 8.05 -4.58 -3.38
N SER A 116 7.05 -5.27 -2.84
CA SER A 116 6.97 -5.55 -1.41
C SER A 116 6.78 -7.02 -1.17
N THR A 117 7.50 -7.55 -0.19
CA THR A 117 7.32 -8.90 0.32
C THR A 117 6.95 -8.78 1.79
N GLY A 118 5.78 -9.31 2.15
CA GLY A 118 5.22 -9.17 3.47
C GLY A 118 4.86 -10.47 4.13
N PHE A 119 4.84 -10.42 5.46
CA PHE A 119 4.32 -11.47 6.32
C PHE A 119 3.32 -10.86 7.28
N THR A 120 2.16 -11.49 7.41
CA THR A 120 1.07 -11.02 8.27
C THR A 120 0.61 -12.14 9.19
N VAL A 121 0.40 -11.81 10.45
CA VAL A 121 -0.37 -12.64 11.38
C VAL A 121 -1.69 -11.94 11.64
N TYR A 122 -2.76 -12.70 11.75
CA TYR A 122 -4.08 -12.12 11.93
C TYR A 122 -4.98 -12.99 12.80
N GLY A 123 -5.92 -12.32 13.46
CA GLY A 123 -7.02 -12.93 14.18
C GLY A 123 -8.34 -12.37 13.66
N THR A 124 -9.30 -13.25 13.45
CA THR A 124 -10.54 -12.93 12.78
C THR A 124 -11.70 -13.48 13.56
N TYR A 125 -12.61 -12.61 13.96
CA TYR A 125 -13.91 -12.99 14.55
C TYR A 125 -14.99 -12.96 13.45
N VAL A 126 -15.76 -14.03 13.37
CA VAL A 126 -16.87 -14.15 12.42
C VAL A 126 -18.17 -14.35 13.20
N GLY A 127 -19.03 -13.34 13.18
CA GLY A 127 -20.34 -13.39 13.81
C GLY A 127 -21.40 -14.11 12.97
N GLU A 128 -22.47 -14.53 13.61
CA GLU A 128 -23.57 -15.28 12.98
C GLU A 128 -24.36 -14.43 11.97
N ASP A 129 -24.46 -13.12 12.20
CA ASP A 129 -25.23 -12.19 11.35
C ASP A 129 -24.38 -11.55 10.24
N GLY A 130 -23.20 -12.11 9.95
CA GLY A 130 -22.29 -11.57 8.95
C GLY A 130 -21.34 -10.48 9.45
N GLN A 131 -21.39 -10.13 10.74
CA GLN A 131 -20.39 -9.22 11.33
C GLN A 131 -19.04 -9.91 11.43
N TYR A 132 -18.00 -9.12 11.31
CA TYR A 132 -16.64 -9.60 11.56
C TYR A 132 -15.79 -8.54 12.24
N VAL A 133 -14.76 -8.99 12.94
CA VAL A 133 -13.66 -8.18 13.42
C VAL A 133 -12.37 -8.82 12.91
N ASP A 134 -11.49 -8.03 12.33
CA ASP A 134 -10.20 -8.46 11.84
C ASP A 134 -9.09 -7.66 12.51
N LEU A 135 -8.16 -8.36 13.15
CA LEU A 135 -6.99 -7.79 13.79
C LEU A 135 -5.76 -8.35 13.09
N SER A 136 -4.83 -7.49 12.70
CA SER A 136 -3.64 -7.93 12.01
C SER A 136 -2.38 -7.19 12.44
N ALA A 137 -1.25 -7.88 12.32
CA ALA A 137 0.08 -7.32 12.44
C ALA A 137 0.90 -7.76 11.22
N LYS A 138 1.51 -6.81 10.55
CA LYS A 138 2.24 -7.02 9.30
C LYS A 138 3.66 -6.50 9.41
N TYR A 139 4.59 -7.25 8.82
CA TYR A 139 5.95 -6.80 8.53
C TYR A 139 6.21 -6.99 7.03
N ALA A 140 6.82 -5.98 6.40
CA ALA A 140 7.15 -6.04 4.99
C ALA A 140 8.49 -5.38 4.69
N ARG A 141 9.11 -5.86 3.62
CA ARG A 141 10.28 -5.28 2.99
C ARG A 141 9.90 -4.73 1.63
N LEU A 142 10.16 -3.43 1.44
CA LEU A 142 9.83 -2.72 0.23
C LEU A 142 11.11 -2.38 -0.54
N ASP A 143 11.18 -2.82 -1.78
CA ASP A 143 12.23 -2.47 -2.73
C ASP A 143 11.66 -1.43 -3.72
N ASN A 144 12.35 -0.31 -3.85
CA ASN A 144 11.91 0.81 -4.68
C ASN A 144 12.98 1.13 -5.73
N GLU A 145 12.54 1.27 -6.99
CA GLU A 145 13.34 1.73 -8.11
C GLU A 145 12.70 2.99 -8.68
N PHE A 146 13.48 3.94 -9.16
CA PHE A 146 12.95 5.18 -9.66
C PHE A 146 13.75 5.78 -10.81
N ASP A 147 13.05 6.57 -11.62
CA ASP A 147 13.57 7.43 -12.66
C ASP A 147 13.00 8.84 -12.47
N VAL A 148 13.88 9.83 -12.34
CA VAL A 148 13.52 11.24 -12.23
C VAL A 148 14.19 12.02 -13.33
N PHE A 149 13.44 12.86 -14.04
CA PHE A 149 13.93 13.71 -15.10
C PHE A 149 14.02 15.17 -14.66
N GLY A 150 15.16 15.80 -14.89
CA GLY A 150 15.29 17.25 -14.79
C GLY A 150 14.66 17.96 -16.00
N ARG A 151 14.55 19.29 -15.95
CA ARG A 151 14.02 20.11 -17.04
C ARG A 151 14.82 20.00 -18.34
N ASP A 152 16.09 19.65 -18.22
CA ASP A 152 16.99 19.37 -19.35
C ASP A 152 16.80 17.99 -19.99
N GLY A 153 15.90 17.18 -19.43
CA GLY A 153 15.68 15.80 -19.85
C GLY A 153 16.73 14.82 -19.33
N ILE A 154 17.63 15.25 -18.44
CA ILE A 154 18.63 14.38 -17.86
C ILE A 154 17.98 13.48 -16.79
N GLU A 155 18.19 12.18 -16.95
CA GLU A 155 17.67 11.16 -16.06
C GLU A 155 18.57 10.96 -14.84
N SER A 156 17.95 10.87 -13.67
CA SER A 156 18.56 10.39 -12.44
C SER A 156 17.83 9.14 -11.98
N THR A 157 18.55 8.04 -11.84
CA THR A 157 18.00 6.75 -11.42
C THR A 157 18.53 6.36 -10.05
N GLY A 158 17.86 5.43 -9.42
CA GLY A 158 18.31 4.84 -8.17
C GLY A 158 17.35 3.79 -7.66
N ASP A 159 17.79 3.15 -6.59
CA ASP A 159 17.03 2.16 -5.87
C ASP A 159 17.26 2.32 -4.37
N TYR A 160 16.29 1.94 -3.58
CA TYR A 160 16.41 1.92 -2.13
C TYR A 160 15.41 0.96 -1.50
N ARG A 161 15.65 0.64 -0.23
CA ARG A 161 14.84 -0.31 0.52
C ARG A 161 14.33 0.32 1.81
N ASN A 162 13.04 0.05 2.09
CA ASN A 162 12.42 0.32 3.38
C ASN A 162 11.96 -0.99 4.01
N ASN A 163 11.85 -0.98 5.34
CA ASN A 163 11.14 -2.00 6.09
C ASN A 163 9.96 -1.34 6.79
N GLY A 164 8.83 -2.01 6.80
CA GLY A 164 7.63 -1.48 7.42
C GLY A 164 6.97 -2.48 8.33
N TYR A 165 6.24 -1.97 9.32
CA TYR A 165 5.31 -2.75 10.11
C TYR A 165 3.99 -1.99 10.25
N ALA A 166 2.91 -2.73 10.39
CA ALA A 166 1.59 -2.16 10.52
C ALA A 166 0.72 -3.00 11.45
N PHE A 167 -0.17 -2.32 12.16
CA PHE A 167 -1.19 -2.94 13.00
C PHE A 167 -2.54 -2.40 12.56
N SER A 168 -3.51 -3.29 12.38
CA SER A 168 -4.81 -2.94 11.84
C SER A 168 -5.94 -3.60 12.63
N ALA A 169 -7.03 -2.87 12.76
CA ALA A 169 -8.30 -3.37 13.27
C ALA A 169 -9.41 -2.96 12.29
N GLU A 170 -10.19 -3.92 11.84
CA GLU A 170 -11.33 -3.70 10.95
C GLU A 170 -12.59 -4.31 11.52
N TYR A 171 -13.69 -3.60 11.35
CA TYR A 171 -15.04 -4.08 11.60
C TYR A 171 -15.88 -3.92 10.34
N GLY A 172 -16.68 -4.91 10.05
CA GLY A 172 -17.60 -4.83 8.94
C GLY A 172 -18.75 -5.81 9.08
N LYS A 173 -19.65 -5.73 8.13
CA LYS A 173 -20.78 -6.64 8.06
C LYS A 173 -21.05 -7.01 6.61
N ARG A 174 -21.04 -8.29 6.33
CA ARG A 174 -21.45 -8.83 5.04
C ARG A 174 -22.97 -8.96 5.01
N ILE A 175 -23.59 -8.39 3.99
CA ILE A 175 -25.02 -8.44 3.74
C ILE A 175 -25.25 -9.20 2.45
N GLU A 176 -25.97 -10.32 2.52
CA GLU A 176 -26.34 -11.10 1.34
C GLU A 176 -27.44 -10.36 0.56
N ALA A 177 -27.23 -10.20 -0.75
CA ALA A 177 -28.12 -9.47 -1.64
C ALA A 177 -28.92 -10.36 -2.60
N GLY A 178 -28.82 -11.68 -2.44
CA GLY A 178 -29.47 -12.68 -3.30
C GLY A 178 -28.63 -13.04 -4.53
N ASN A 179 -28.90 -14.20 -5.14
CA ASN A 179 -28.19 -14.71 -6.32
C ASN A 179 -26.66 -14.81 -6.14
N GLU A 180 -26.20 -15.12 -4.91
CA GLU A 180 -24.79 -15.20 -4.54
C GLU A 180 -24.07 -13.84 -4.53
N PHE A 181 -24.76 -12.72 -4.72
CA PHE A 181 -24.25 -11.39 -4.55
C PHE A 181 -24.28 -10.96 -3.09
N TRP A 182 -23.30 -10.14 -2.71
CA TRP A 182 -23.20 -9.57 -1.37
C TRP A 182 -22.65 -8.14 -1.42
N VAL A 183 -22.91 -7.40 -0.36
CA VAL A 183 -22.37 -6.06 -0.10
C VAL A 183 -21.80 -6.04 1.33
N GLU A 184 -20.73 -5.30 1.52
CA GLU A 184 -20.02 -5.29 2.80
C GLU A 184 -19.52 -3.88 3.13
N PRO A 185 -20.24 -3.16 4.01
CA PRO A 185 -19.71 -1.94 4.62
C PRO A 185 -18.62 -2.27 5.63
N GLN A 186 -17.58 -1.42 5.68
CA GLN A 186 -16.36 -1.65 6.45
C GLN A 186 -15.88 -0.35 7.09
N VAL A 187 -15.33 -0.46 8.30
CA VAL A 187 -14.55 0.60 8.95
C VAL A 187 -13.25 0.00 9.48
N GLN A 188 -12.18 0.76 9.39
CA GLN A 188 -10.84 0.28 9.74
C GLN A 188 -9.99 1.39 10.32
N LEU A 189 -9.09 1.02 11.23
CA LEU A 189 -8.02 1.86 11.72
C LEU A 189 -6.70 1.11 11.57
N THR A 190 -5.70 1.76 10.94
CA THR A 190 -4.38 1.16 10.70
C THR A 190 -3.29 2.11 11.17
N TYR A 191 -2.42 1.62 12.04
CA TYR A 191 -1.14 2.25 12.34
C TYR A 191 -0.06 1.61 11.46
N GLY A 192 0.73 2.44 10.77
CA GLY A 192 1.83 2.00 9.93
C GLY A 192 3.11 2.77 10.21
N HIS A 193 4.23 2.09 10.13
CA HIS A 193 5.57 2.65 10.22
C HIS A 193 6.41 2.16 9.06
N LEU A 194 7.05 3.09 8.36
CA LEU A 194 8.00 2.82 7.30
C LEU A 194 9.38 3.32 7.73
N SER A 195 10.40 2.47 7.67
CA SER A 195 11.74 2.82 8.11
C SER A 195 12.36 3.93 7.28
N SER A 196 13.35 4.62 7.86
CA SER A 196 14.23 5.52 7.12
C SER A 196 14.99 4.76 6.02
N ALA A 197 15.42 5.49 5.00
CA ALA A 197 16.24 4.95 3.92
C ALA A 197 17.25 5.98 3.44
N ASP A 198 18.46 5.53 3.18
CA ASP A 198 19.52 6.32 2.58
C ASP A 198 19.88 5.75 1.21
N TYR A 199 20.06 6.62 0.23
CA TYR A 199 20.44 6.19 -1.11
C TYR A 199 21.21 7.28 -1.85
N THR A 200 21.91 6.87 -2.90
CA THR A 200 22.62 7.78 -3.80
C THR A 200 22.12 7.57 -5.22
N THR A 201 21.73 8.64 -5.88
CA THR A 201 21.27 8.59 -7.26
C THR A 201 22.41 8.36 -8.25
N SER A 202 22.10 7.98 -9.46
CA SER A 202 23.06 7.81 -10.56
C SER A 202 23.87 9.09 -10.87
N ARG A 203 23.37 10.24 -10.43
CA ARG A 203 24.04 11.56 -10.57
C ARG A 203 24.80 11.99 -9.32
N GLY A 204 24.92 11.12 -8.32
CA GLY A 204 25.72 11.38 -7.13
C GLY A 204 25.02 12.18 -6.03
N ILE A 205 23.71 12.41 -6.13
CA ILE A 205 22.93 13.05 -5.07
C ILE A 205 22.67 12.03 -3.98
N LYS A 206 23.10 12.37 -2.76
CA LYS A 206 22.82 11.56 -1.56
C LYS A 206 21.52 12.01 -0.93
N ALA A 207 20.60 11.08 -0.72
CA ALA A 207 19.31 11.33 -0.10
C ALA A 207 19.16 10.52 1.17
N ALA A 208 18.68 11.17 2.22
CA ALA A 208 18.31 10.56 3.49
C ALA A 208 16.82 10.80 3.73
N GLN A 209 16.05 9.76 3.63
CA GLN A 209 14.60 9.74 3.88
C GLN A 209 14.37 9.42 5.35
N ASP A 210 13.63 10.25 6.06
CA ASP A 210 13.25 9.97 7.44
C ASP A 210 12.19 8.88 7.51
N ALA A 211 12.14 8.18 8.63
CA ALA A 211 11.07 7.25 8.93
C ALA A 211 9.71 7.95 8.89
N MET A 212 8.69 7.22 8.48
CA MET A 212 7.35 7.75 8.29
C MET A 212 6.34 6.94 9.11
N ASN A 213 5.37 7.65 9.68
CA ASN A 213 4.29 7.05 10.45
C ASN A 213 2.95 7.44 9.86
N SER A 214 2.00 6.53 9.91
CA SER A 214 0.63 6.78 9.49
C SER A 214 -0.36 6.25 10.51
N ILE A 215 -1.47 6.97 10.68
CA ILE A 215 -2.65 6.53 11.41
C ILE A 215 -3.83 6.76 10.47
N VAL A 216 -4.25 5.70 9.79
CA VAL A 216 -5.25 5.78 8.73
C VAL A 216 -6.58 5.24 9.21
N GLY A 217 -7.60 6.10 9.19
CA GLY A 217 -8.99 5.68 9.28
C GLY A 217 -9.54 5.42 7.89
N ARG A 218 -10.28 4.35 7.71
CA ARG A 218 -10.90 3.99 6.43
C ARG A 218 -12.37 3.66 6.61
N VAL A 219 -13.18 4.19 5.74
CA VAL A 219 -14.58 3.79 5.54
C VAL A 219 -14.68 3.22 4.14
N GLY A 220 -15.11 1.99 4.02
CA GLY A 220 -15.13 1.27 2.76
C GLY A 220 -16.43 0.54 2.51
N PHE A 221 -16.60 0.20 1.26
CA PHE A 221 -17.73 -0.58 0.78
C PHE A 221 -17.22 -1.56 -0.28
N ALA A 222 -17.49 -2.84 -0.07
CA ALA A 222 -17.20 -3.87 -1.05
C ALA A 222 -18.51 -4.48 -1.56
N ALA A 223 -18.50 -4.89 -2.81
CA ALA A 223 -19.60 -5.66 -3.41
C ALA A 223 -19.00 -6.80 -4.23
N GLY A 224 -19.60 -7.98 -4.13
CA GLY A 224 -19.05 -9.13 -4.80
C GLY A 224 -20.08 -10.21 -5.08
N LYS A 225 -19.57 -11.26 -5.69
CA LYS A 225 -20.32 -12.47 -6.03
C LYS A 225 -19.52 -13.70 -5.65
N ASP A 226 -20.19 -14.63 -5.00
CA ASP A 226 -19.63 -15.96 -4.73
C ASP A 226 -19.62 -16.80 -6.02
N ILE A 227 -18.48 -17.44 -6.30
CA ILE A 227 -18.24 -18.24 -7.50
C ILE A 227 -17.66 -19.61 -7.14
N GLY A 228 -18.44 -20.47 -6.47
CA GLY A 228 -17.96 -21.80 -6.08
C GLY A 228 -16.88 -21.74 -4.99
N ALA A 229 -15.61 -21.94 -5.34
CA ALA A 229 -14.49 -22.00 -4.39
C ALA A 229 -14.01 -20.64 -3.89
N GLY A 230 -14.68 -19.55 -4.21
CA GLY A 230 -14.26 -18.22 -3.79
C GLY A 230 -15.25 -17.13 -4.20
N ASN A 231 -14.73 -15.92 -4.39
CA ASN A 231 -15.53 -14.79 -4.85
C ASN A 231 -14.74 -13.84 -5.75
N VAL A 232 -15.47 -13.00 -6.47
CA VAL A 232 -14.94 -11.82 -7.16
C VAL A 232 -15.60 -10.60 -6.57
N TYR A 233 -14.85 -9.50 -6.44
CA TYR A 233 -15.36 -8.29 -5.78
C TYR A 233 -14.79 -7.01 -6.37
N VAL A 234 -15.52 -5.93 -6.14
CA VAL A 234 -15.07 -4.55 -6.31
C VAL A 234 -15.12 -3.85 -4.96
N LYS A 235 -14.24 -2.91 -4.74
CA LYS A 235 -14.12 -2.18 -3.48
C LYS A 235 -13.88 -0.70 -3.75
N ALA A 236 -14.54 0.13 -2.96
CA ALA A 236 -14.32 1.58 -2.92
C ALA A 236 -14.18 2.00 -1.46
N SER A 237 -13.20 2.84 -1.19
CA SER A 237 -12.93 3.33 0.16
C SER A 237 -12.55 4.80 0.16
N TYR A 238 -12.90 5.49 1.23
CA TYR A 238 -12.34 6.77 1.61
C TYR A 238 -11.45 6.59 2.83
N LEU A 239 -10.22 7.09 2.72
CA LEU A 239 -9.20 6.96 3.75
C LEU A 239 -8.77 8.35 4.20
N TYR A 240 -8.43 8.45 5.49
CA TYR A 240 -7.90 9.68 6.07
C TYR A 240 -6.70 9.35 6.97
N ASP A 241 -5.56 9.98 6.71
CA ASP A 241 -4.37 9.84 7.54
C ASP A 241 -4.29 10.99 8.54
N PHE A 242 -4.30 10.68 9.83
CA PHE A 242 -4.20 11.64 10.94
C PHE A 242 -2.76 12.04 11.27
N ASP A 243 -1.80 11.38 10.66
CA ASP A 243 -0.37 11.68 10.65
C ASP A 243 0.07 11.71 9.18
N GLY A 244 1.29 11.45 8.82
CA GLY A 244 1.67 11.29 7.42
C GLY A 244 2.71 12.28 6.93
N ASP A 245 3.55 12.79 7.82
CA ASP A 245 4.65 13.65 7.45
C ASP A 245 5.78 12.87 6.78
N THR A 246 6.27 13.38 5.67
CA THR A 246 7.46 12.87 4.99
C THR A 246 8.55 13.92 5.00
N SER A 247 9.80 13.49 5.12
CA SER A 247 10.97 14.35 5.06
C SER A 247 12.12 13.65 4.37
N VAL A 248 12.77 14.33 3.45
CA VAL A 248 13.98 13.84 2.80
C VAL A 248 15.01 14.96 2.72
N THR A 249 16.23 14.67 3.16
CA THR A 249 17.36 15.59 3.08
C THR A 249 18.30 15.10 1.99
N MET A 250 18.62 16.00 1.06
CA MET A 250 19.50 15.75 -0.07
C MET A 250 20.77 16.55 0.03
N ASN A 251 21.89 15.93 -0.38
CA ASN A 251 23.21 16.53 -0.42
C ASN A 251 23.89 16.21 -1.75
N ASP A 252 24.34 17.21 -2.46
CA ASP A 252 25.06 17.10 -3.74
C ASP A 252 26.59 17.19 -3.57
N GLY A 253 27.09 17.25 -2.33
CA GLY A 253 28.49 17.45 -1.99
C GLY A 253 28.87 18.90 -1.72
N VAL A 254 28.03 19.86 -2.06
CA VAL A 254 28.23 21.30 -1.86
C VAL A 254 27.10 21.91 -1.05
N ASN A 255 25.88 21.59 -1.39
CA ASN A 255 24.67 22.11 -0.78
C ASN A 255 23.82 20.97 -0.19
N SER A 256 23.11 21.29 0.88
CA SER A 256 22.11 20.42 1.50
C SER A 256 20.73 21.07 1.43
N ARG A 257 19.70 20.28 1.13
CA ARG A 257 18.33 20.75 1.07
C ARG A 257 17.39 19.68 1.67
N THR A 258 16.42 20.15 2.45
CA THR A 258 15.39 19.28 3.05
C THR A 258 14.03 19.59 2.40
N TYR A 259 13.33 18.55 1.98
CA TYR A 259 11.95 18.60 1.51
C TYR A 259 11.06 17.93 2.54
N GLU A 260 10.05 18.66 2.97
CA GLU A 260 9.03 18.18 3.90
C GLU A 260 7.68 18.26 3.22
N GLN A 261 6.86 17.22 3.42
CA GLN A 261 5.51 17.16 2.90
C GLN A 261 4.59 16.53 3.93
N ASP A 262 3.42 17.13 4.10
CA ASP A 262 2.33 16.54 4.85
C ASP A 262 1.44 15.74 3.88
N LEU A 263 1.44 14.42 4.02
CA LEU A 263 0.56 13.49 3.32
C LEU A 263 -0.63 13.06 4.17
N GLY A 264 -0.88 13.73 5.27
CA GLY A 264 -2.13 13.65 6.01
C GLY A 264 -3.32 14.10 5.16
N GLY A 265 -4.52 13.86 5.65
CA GLY A 265 -5.72 14.17 4.89
C GLY A 265 -6.30 12.96 4.18
N GLY A 266 -7.27 13.20 3.32
CA GLY A 266 -8.11 12.17 2.73
C GLY A 266 -7.82 11.84 1.28
N TRP A 267 -8.10 10.60 0.90
CA TRP A 267 -8.05 10.13 -0.48
C TRP A 267 -9.04 8.97 -0.71
N PHE A 268 -9.30 8.68 -1.97
CA PHE A 268 -10.12 7.54 -2.38
C PHE A 268 -9.25 6.41 -2.90
N GLU A 269 -9.67 5.19 -2.65
CA GLU A 269 -9.10 3.98 -3.25
C GLU A 269 -10.19 3.14 -3.90
N PHE A 270 -9.86 2.56 -5.05
CA PHE A 270 -10.71 1.63 -5.79
C PHE A 270 -9.91 0.37 -6.09
N GLY A 271 -10.55 -0.77 -5.95
CA GLY A 271 -9.91 -2.04 -6.22
C GLY A 271 -10.89 -3.07 -6.75
N ILE A 272 -10.33 -4.05 -7.43
CA ILE A 272 -11.00 -5.29 -7.83
C ILE A 272 -10.15 -6.46 -7.38
N GLY A 273 -10.78 -7.55 -7.05
CA GLY A 273 -10.03 -8.72 -6.61
C GLY A 273 -10.83 -10.00 -6.66
N THR A 274 -10.13 -11.07 -6.39
CA THR A 274 -10.68 -12.41 -6.23
C THR A 274 -10.04 -13.10 -5.05
N ASN A 275 -10.85 -13.83 -4.31
CA ASN A 275 -10.42 -14.73 -3.24
C ASN A 275 -10.70 -16.18 -3.68
N ILE A 276 -9.76 -17.06 -3.39
CA ILE A 276 -9.88 -18.48 -3.71
C ILE A 276 -9.55 -19.31 -2.47
N ASN A 277 -10.43 -20.24 -2.13
CA ASN A 277 -10.18 -21.24 -1.10
C ASN A 277 -9.52 -22.45 -1.76
N LEU A 278 -8.29 -22.76 -1.36
CA LEU A 278 -7.46 -23.81 -1.95
C LEU A 278 -7.52 -25.13 -1.17
N SER A 279 -8.05 -25.13 0.05
CA SER A 279 -8.22 -26.34 0.84
C SER A 279 -9.61 -26.94 0.63
N GLU A 280 -9.66 -28.21 0.28
CA GLU A 280 -10.92 -28.96 0.35
C GLU A 280 -11.32 -29.12 1.82
N THR A 281 -12.57 -28.78 2.14
CA THR A 281 -13.14 -29.14 3.43
C THR A 281 -13.30 -30.66 3.45
N SER A 282 -12.49 -31.32 4.26
CA SER A 282 -12.72 -32.73 4.53
C SER A 282 -14.05 -32.91 5.26
N HIS A 283 -14.99 -33.57 4.65
CA HIS A 283 -16.27 -33.97 5.23
C HIS A 283 -16.09 -35.11 6.22
#